data_4ee6116ca7de87c0055aab62fac3a9f0
#
_entry.id   4ee6116ca7de87c0055aab62fac3a9f0
#
_cell.length_a   1.000
_cell.length_b   1.000
_cell.length_c   1.000
_cell.angle_alpha   90.00
_cell.angle_beta   90.00
_cell.angle_gamma   90.00
#
_symmetry.space_group_name_H-M   'P 1'
#
loop_
_entity.id
_entity.type
_entity.pdbx_description
1 polymer ?
#
loop_
_entity_poly.entity_id
_entity_poly.type
_entity_poly.pdbx_seq_one_letter_code
_entity_poly.pdbx_strand_id
1 'polypeptide(L)'
;MSTPLKVHHWGSQGVPVVALHSSGLSGLQWRRLAEKCSSFHQILAPDFFGYGASPQSPNGLDFRYTEDLEQVLSTIDGLDQRCILLGHSYGGFLALKAALARPEKVAALCLYEPVIWGGLASFRACPIEDVVCRFDPQLLLLDKSLAGTSEYLETFIDYWNGSGSWAQMSEAQRAPVIKGASKIAAEVFEVVTDSTPHHVYAALKQPVQILHGTSSPKEVLDMKDILTATISGSTTACIPGGHMNPIRNPIPVNANFALFLKRWRDGALTP
;
A
#
# COMPACT_ATOMS: atom_id res chain seq x y z
N MET A 1 -8.82 -23.85 7.92
CA MET A 1 -9.29 -22.45 8.11
C MET A 1 -8.05 -21.62 8.43
N SER A 2 -7.77 -20.57 7.65
CA SER A 2 -6.66 -19.66 7.93
C SER A 2 -6.95 -18.88 9.22
N THR A 3 -5.93 -18.68 10.05
CA THR A 3 -6.05 -17.83 11.24
C THR A 3 -6.36 -16.40 10.78
N PRO A 4 -7.40 -15.75 11.34
CA PRO A 4 -7.75 -14.40 10.91
C PRO A 4 -6.66 -13.39 11.28
N LEU A 5 -6.51 -12.34 10.48
CA LEU A 5 -5.62 -11.24 10.77
C LEU A 5 -6.05 -10.48 12.03
N LYS A 6 -5.07 -9.86 12.70
CA LYS A 6 -5.37 -8.84 13.71
C LYS A 6 -5.92 -7.61 12.99
N VAL A 7 -7.09 -7.14 13.38
CA VAL A 7 -7.67 -5.89 12.89
C VAL A 7 -7.76 -4.89 14.04
N HIS A 8 -7.22 -3.70 13.83
CA HIS A 8 -7.39 -2.58 14.74
C HIS A 8 -8.67 -1.84 14.40
N HIS A 9 -9.44 -1.43 15.41
CA HIS A 9 -10.74 -0.77 15.24
C HIS A 9 -10.76 0.57 15.98
N TRP A 10 -11.24 1.62 15.29
CA TRP A 10 -11.53 2.92 15.88
C TRP A 10 -12.88 3.43 15.37
N GLY A 11 -13.69 3.99 16.27
CA GLY A 11 -15.05 4.42 15.95
C GLY A 11 -16.00 3.23 15.73
N SER A 12 -17.29 3.54 15.73
CA SER A 12 -18.34 2.52 15.60
C SER A 12 -19.51 2.98 14.72
N GLN A 13 -19.39 4.14 14.08
CA GLN A 13 -20.46 4.73 13.29
C GLN A 13 -19.95 5.33 11.98
N GLY A 14 -20.86 5.64 11.08
CA GLY A 14 -20.56 6.22 9.78
C GLY A 14 -20.05 5.17 8.77
N VAL A 15 -19.56 5.66 7.64
CA VAL A 15 -19.07 4.81 6.56
C VAL A 15 -17.79 4.08 7.00
N PRO A 16 -17.71 2.75 6.85
CA PRO A 16 -16.51 1.99 7.15
C PRO A 16 -15.35 2.43 6.26
N VAL A 17 -14.18 2.50 6.86
CA VAL A 17 -12.91 2.79 6.19
C VAL A 17 -11.97 1.62 6.46
N VAL A 18 -11.53 0.91 5.44
CA VAL A 18 -10.51 -0.13 5.55
C VAL A 18 -9.17 0.48 5.16
N ALA A 19 -8.24 0.55 6.11
CA ALA A 19 -6.98 1.26 5.97
C ALA A 19 -5.80 0.28 5.94
N LEU A 20 -5.15 0.17 4.78
CA LEU A 20 -4.16 -0.84 4.42
C LEU A 20 -2.74 -0.27 4.50
N HIS A 21 -1.91 -0.86 5.35
CA HIS A 21 -0.57 -0.35 5.63
C HIS A 21 0.47 -0.74 4.57
N SER A 22 1.64 -0.10 4.59
CA SER A 22 2.79 -0.41 3.74
C SER A 22 3.55 -1.64 4.23
N SER A 23 4.38 -2.23 3.38
CA SER A 23 5.34 -3.30 3.70
C SER A 23 6.16 -2.96 4.94
N GLY A 24 6.40 -3.94 5.80
CA GLY A 24 7.22 -3.79 7.00
C GLY A 24 6.56 -3.01 8.15
N LEU A 25 5.30 -2.58 8.00
CA LEU A 25 4.56 -1.81 9.00
C LEU A 25 3.41 -2.64 9.60
N SER A 26 2.42 -1.97 10.17
CA SER A 26 1.21 -2.59 10.71
C SER A 26 0.02 -1.63 10.60
N GLY A 27 -1.18 -2.08 10.91
CA GLY A 27 -2.38 -1.25 10.95
C GLY A 27 -2.26 -0.04 11.87
N LEU A 28 -1.34 -0.07 12.85
CA LEU A 28 -1.04 1.08 13.71
C LEU A 28 -0.44 2.28 12.95
N GLN A 29 0.02 2.11 11.70
CA GLN A 29 0.34 3.22 10.81
C GLN A 29 -0.78 4.26 10.78
N TRP A 30 -2.02 3.80 10.82
CA TRP A 30 -3.21 4.61 10.66
C TRP A 30 -3.76 5.23 11.95
N ARG A 31 -3.18 4.90 13.12
CA ARG A 31 -3.70 5.32 14.43
C ARG A 31 -3.96 6.82 14.52
N ARG A 32 -3.00 7.66 14.11
CA ARG A 32 -3.14 9.13 14.19
C ARG A 32 -4.25 9.68 13.30
N LEU A 33 -4.48 9.08 12.12
CA LEU A 33 -5.60 9.42 11.25
C LEU A 33 -6.91 8.94 11.89
N ALA A 34 -6.93 7.71 12.36
CA ALA A 34 -8.09 7.10 12.99
C ALA A 34 -8.58 7.89 14.19
N GLU A 35 -7.68 8.33 15.09
CA GLU A 35 -8.01 9.18 16.23
C GLU A 35 -8.72 10.49 15.83
N LYS A 36 -8.42 11.04 14.65
CA LYS A 36 -9.07 12.27 14.13
C LYS A 36 -10.41 12.01 13.46
N CYS A 37 -10.59 10.81 12.86
CA CYS A 37 -11.74 10.53 12.00
C CYS A 37 -12.76 9.58 12.64
N SER A 38 -12.43 8.94 13.76
CA SER A 38 -13.27 7.91 14.42
C SER A 38 -14.60 8.42 14.97
N SER A 39 -14.76 9.73 15.13
CA SER A 39 -16.06 10.32 15.49
C SER A 39 -17.07 10.31 14.33
N PHE A 40 -16.62 10.10 13.09
CA PHE A 40 -17.46 10.15 11.88
C PHE A 40 -17.35 8.89 11.02
N HIS A 41 -16.35 8.07 11.25
CA HIS A 41 -16.07 6.86 10.48
C HIS A 41 -15.69 5.71 11.39
N GLN A 42 -16.15 4.50 11.04
CA GLN A 42 -15.61 3.27 11.58
C GLN A 42 -14.33 2.92 10.80
N ILE A 43 -13.17 2.90 11.45
CA ILE A 43 -11.89 2.62 10.80
C ILE A 43 -11.39 1.25 11.22
N LEU A 44 -11.13 0.42 10.22
CA LEU A 44 -10.58 -0.93 10.35
C LEU A 44 -9.20 -0.96 9.69
N ALA A 45 -8.18 -1.31 10.43
CA ALA A 45 -6.83 -1.43 9.90
C ALA A 45 -6.25 -2.80 10.23
N PRO A 46 -6.27 -3.76 9.28
CA PRO A 46 -5.66 -5.07 9.49
C PRO A 46 -4.14 -4.96 9.52
N ASP A 47 -3.50 -5.79 10.36
CA ASP A 47 -2.10 -6.14 10.23
C ASP A 47 -2.02 -7.28 9.20
N PHE A 48 -1.27 -7.14 8.12
CA PHE A 48 -1.09 -8.23 7.16
C PHE A 48 -0.29 -9.38 7.76
N PHE A 49 -0.30 -10.54 7.13
CA PHE A 49 0.48 -11.69 7.57
C PHE A 49 1.94 -11.31 7.83
N GLY A 50 2.49 -11.78 8.95
CA GLY A 50 3.86 -11.51 9.36
C GLY A 50 4.13 -10.14 9.96
N TYR A 51 3.12 -9.26 10.00
CA TYR A 51 3.26 -7.91 10.56
C TYR A 51 2.40 -7.69 11.80
N GLY A 52 2.82 -6.75 12.66
CA GLY A 52 2.10 -6.37 13.86
C GLY A 52 1.83 -7.54 14.78
N ALA A 53 0.57 -7.79 15.08
CA ALA A 53 0.10 -8.90 15.90
C ALA A 53 -0.60 -10.00 15.08
N SER A 54 -0.54 -9.95 13.75
CA SER A 54 -1.02 -11.01 12.88
C SER A 54 -0.05 -12.20 12.84
N PRO A 55 -0.56 -13.43 12.57
CA PRO A 55 0.30 -14.60 12.43
C PRO A 55 1.24 -14.47 11.24
N GLN A 56 2.29 -15.29 11.20
CA GLN A 56 3.12 -15.45 10.02
C GLN A 56 2.30 -16.12 8.89
N SER A 57 2.64 -15.80 7.62
CA SER A 57 2.13 -16.58 6.50
C SER A 57 2.56 -18.04 6.65
N PRO A 58 1.66 -19.00 6.45
CA PRO A 58 2.01 -20.42 6.47
C PRO A 58 2.98 -20.82 5.35
N ASN A 59 3.09 -20.00 4.31
CA ASN A 59 3.85 -20.30 3.10
C ASN A 59 5.27 -19.70 3.09
N GLY A 60 5.65 -18.92 4.12
CA GLY A 60 7.01 -18.35 4.23
C GLY A 60 7.42 -17.56 2.98
N LEU A 61 8.52 -17.97 2.31
CA LEU A 61 8.99 -17.34 1.07
C LEU A 61 8.12 -17.65 -0.17
N ASP A 62 7.24 -18.65 -0.08
CA ASP A 62 6.25 -18.95 -1.12
C ASP A 62 4.93 -18.17 -0.94
N PHE A 63 4.93 -17.22 -0.01
CA PHE A 63 3.83 -16.28 0.18
C PHE A 63 3.41 -15.65 -1.16
N ARG A 64 2.08 -15.53 -1.32
CA ARG A 64 1.45 -14.83 -2.45
C ARG A 64 0.67 -13.62 -1.91
N TYR A 65 0.73 -12.50 -2.62
CA TYR A 65 -0.07 -11.31 -2.20
C TYR A 65 -1.56 -11.61 -2.11
N THR A 66 -2.04 -12.62 -2.82
CA THR A 66 -3.44 -13.07 -2.76
C THR A 66 -3.84 -13.56 -1.37
N GLU A 67 -2.90 -14.01 -0.53
CA GLU A 67 -3.18 -14.39 0.85
C GLU A 67 -3.62 -13.17 1.69
N ASP A 68 -2.89 -12.05 1.60
CA ASP A 68 -3.30 -10.81 2.26
C ASP A 68 -4.56 -10.23 1.61
N LEU A 69 -4.68 -10.31 0.27
CA LEU A 69 -5.86 -9.84 -0.45
C LEU A 69 -7.13 -10.58 -0.01
N GLU A 70 -7.10 -11.89 0.14
CA GLU A 70 -8.23 -12.69 0.62
C GLU A 70 -8.70 -12.24 2.01
N GLN A 71 -7.77 -11.88 2.90
CA GLN A 71 -8.12 -11.37 4.23
C GLN A 71 -8.73 -9.96 4.15
N VAL A 72 -8.21 -9.11 3.26
CA VAL A 72 -8.80 -7.79 2.97
C VAL A 72 -10.22 -7.95 2.41
N LEU A 73 -10.41 -8.85 1.45
CA LEU A 73 -11.73 -9.14 0.87
C LEU A 73 -12.68 -9.70 1.93
N SER A 74 -12.24 -10.62 2.79
CA SER A 74 -13.05 -11.13 3.90
C SER A 74 -13.48 -10.02 4.85
N THR A 75 -12.58 -9.05 5.14
CA THR A 75 -12.91 -7.88 5.96
C THR A 75 -13.98 -7.03 5.28
N ILE A 76 -13.84 -6.76 3.97
CA ILE A 76 -14.80 -5.96 3.18
C ILE A 76 -16.15 -6.68 3.06
N ASP A 77 -16.13 -7.98 2.78
CA ASP A 77 -17.35 -8.80 2.60
C ASP A 77 -18.16 -8.89 3.90
N GLY A 78 -17.49 -8.83 5.06
CA GLY A 78 -18.12 -8.80 6.39
C GLY A 78 -18.77 -7.46 6.76
N LEU A 79 -18.67 -6.42 5.93
CA LEU A 79 -19.30 -5.12 6.18
C LEU A 79 -20.72 -5.07 5.63
N ASP A 80 -21.64 -4.50 6.41
CA ASP A 80 -23.06 -4.33 6.03
C ASP A 80 -23.27 -3.28 4.92
N GLN A 81 -22.28 -2.43 4.68
CA GLN A 81 -22.34 -1.34 3.70
C GLN A 81 -21.02 -1.19 2.95
N ARG A 82 -21.06 -0.40 1.86
CA ARG A 82 -19.86 -0.08 1.07
C ARG A 82 -18.83 0.63 1.96
N CYS A 83 -17.54 0.34 1.72
CA CYS A 83 -16.44 0.94 2.46
C CYS A 83 -15.56 1.85 1.58
N ILE A 84 -14.83 2.74 2.24
CA ILE A 84 -13.74 3.49 1.62
C ILE A 84 -12.44 2.74 1.89
N LEU A 85 -11.59 2.63 0.87
CA LEU A 85 -10.26 2.06 1.02
C LEU A 85 -9.21 3.16 1.12
N LEU A 86 -8.41 3.13 2.17
CA LEU A 86 -7.17 3.87 2.26
C LEU A 86 -6.00 2.90 2.09
N GLY A 87 -4.94 3.32 1.40
CA GLY A 87 -3.79 2.46 1.19
C GLY A 87 -2.50 3.24 1.07
N HIS A 88 -1.40 2.66 1.56
CA HIS A 88 -0.05 3.18 1.36
C HIS A 88 0.83 2.10 0.72
N SER A 89 1.49 2.43 -0.40
CA SER A 89 2.46 1.53 -1.04
C SER A 89 1.83 0.15 -1.36
N TYR A 90 2.30 -0.93 -0.76
CA TYR A 90 1.73 -2.27 -0.84
C TYR A 90 0.24 -2.30 -0.45
N GLY A 91 -0.13 -1.62 0.64
CA GLY A 91 -1.55 -1.49 1.00
C GLY A 91 -2.36 -0.74 -0.07
N GLY A 92 -1.73 0.17 -0.80
CA GLY A 92 -2.33 0.83 -1.97
C GLY A 92 -2.52 -0.12 -3.15
N PHE A 93 -1.55 -1.00 -3.40
CA PHE A 93 -1.68 -2.09 -4.37
C PHE A 93 -2.84 -3.03 -4.02
N LEU A 94 -2.91 -3.49 -2.77
CA LEU A 94 -4.01 -4.36 -2.31
C LEU A 94 -5.37 -3.65 -2.38
N ALA A 95 -5.43 -2.34 -2.09
CA ALA A 95 -6.66 -1.55 -2.22
C ALA A 95 -7.17 -1.52 -3.67
N LEU A 96 -6.26 -1.33 -4.64
CA LEU A 96 -6.61 -1.39 -6.07
C LEU A 96 -7.13 -2.78 -6.46
N LYS A 97 -6.43 -3.85 -6.05
CA LYS A 97 -6.86 -5.23 -6.30
C LYS A 97 -8.21 -5.55 -5.66
N ALA A 98 -8.44 -5.11 -4.43
CA ALA A 98 -9.72 -5.31 -3.73
C ALA A 98 -10.87 -4.56 -4.42
N ALA A 99 -10.63 -3.33 -4.87
CA ALA A 99 -11.65 -2.56 -5.59
C ALA A 99 -11.99 -3.16 -6.96
N LEU A 100 -11.03 -3.77 -7.65
CA LEU A 100 -11.28 -4.53 -8.88
C LEU A 100 -12.07 -5.82 -8.60
N ALA A 101 -11.81 -6.50 -7.49
CA ALA A 101 -12.46 -7.75 -7.12
C ALA A 101 -13.85 -7.56 -6.50
N ARG A 102 -14.13 -6.41 -5.89
CA ARG A 102 -15.39 -6.08 -5.20
C ARG A 102 -15.86 -4.65 -5.53
N PRO A 103 -16.09 -4.32 -6.81
CA PRO A 103 -16.46 -2.95 -7.20
C PRO A 103 -17.75 -2.47 -6.54
N GLU A 104 -18.67 -3.39 -6.24
CA GLU A 104 -19.96 -3.09 -5.58
C GLU A 104 -19.81 -2.78 -4.08
N LYS A 105 -18.76 -3.29 -3.44
CA LYS A 105 -18.48 -3.09 -2.00
C LYS A 105 -17.58 -1.89 -1.72
N VAL A 106 -16.80 -1.45 -2.71
CA VAL A 106 -15.87 -0.31 -2.54
C VAL A 106 -16.53 0.97 -3.03
N ALA A 107 -16.63 1.95 -2.14
CA ALA A 107 -17.27 3.22 -2.41
C ALA A 107 -16.32 4.26 -2.99
N ALA A 108 -15.08 4.32 -2.50
CA ALA A 108 -14.04 5.25 -2.94
C ALA A 108 -12.64 4.76 -2.50
N LEU A 109 -11.60 5.29 -3.12
CA LEU A 109 -10.20 5.01 -2.77
C LEU A 109 -9.42 6.32 -2.55
N CYS A 110 -8.61 6.36 -1.48
CA CYS A 110 -7.59 7.38 -1.31
C CYS A 110 -6.26 6.70 -0.98
N LEU A 111 -5.29 6.85 -1.87
CA LEU A 111 -4.08 6.05 -1.88
C LEU A 111 -2.84 6.95 -1.80
N TYR A 112 -1.88 6.60 -0.97
CA TYR A 112 -0.57 7.22 -0.97
C TYR A 112 0.40 6.31 -1.71
N GLU A 113 0.81 6.74 -2.91
CA GLU A 113 1.80 6.05 -3.75
C GLU A 113 1.59 4.54 -3.88
N PRO A 114 0.44 4.11 -4.41
CA PRO A 114 0.22 2.70 -4.67
C PRO A 114 1.22 2.18 -5.69
N VAL A 115 1.76 0.99 -5.47
CA VAL A 115 2.77 0.40 -6.36
C VAL A 115 2.13 -0.57 -7.35
N ILE A 116 2.35 -0.35 -8.66
CA ILE A 116 1.81 -1.16 -9.75
C ILE A 116 2.93 -1.50 -10.76
N TRP A 117 3.93 -2.24 -10.31
CA TRP A 117 5.13 -2.52 -11.12
C TRP A 117 4.80 -3.18 -12.47
N GLY A 118 3.95 -4.20 -12.49
CA GLY A 118 3.48 -4.81 -13.73
C GLY A 118 2.69 -3.85 -14.62
N GLY A 119 1.94 -2.95 -14.02
CA GLY A 119 1.27 -1.86 -14.74
C GLY A 119 2.28 -0.91 -15.42
N LEU A 120 3.38 -0.58 -14.72
CA LEU A 120 4.46 0.25 -15.25
C LEU A 120 5.20 -0.47 -16.38
N ALA A 121 5.55 -1.75 -16.22
CA ALA A 121 6.18 -2.56 -17.26
C ALA A 121 5.28 -2.69 -18.50
N SER A 122 4.00 -2.96 -18.30
CA SER A 122 2.99 -3.01 -19.36
C SER A 122 2.86 -1.68 -20.11
N PHE A 123 2.85 -0.55 -19.40
CA PHE A 123 2.78 0.77 -20.01
C PHE A 123 4.02 1.09 -20.86
N ARG A 124 5.20 0.71 -20.37
CA ARG A 124 6.48 0.88 -21.07
C ARG A 124 6.72 -0.15 -22.18
N ALA A 125 5.87 -1.17 -22.27
CA ALA A 125 6.01 -2.30 -23.18
C ALA A 125 7.39 -2.99 -23.07
N CYS A 126 7.87 -3.20 -21.84
CA CYS A 126 9.18 -3.83 -21.55
C CYS A 126 9.06 -4.88 -20.45
N PRO A 127 10.05 -5.82 -20.36
CA PRO A 127 10.15 -6.75 -19.24
C PRO A 127 10.27 -6.03 -17.90
N ILE A 128 9.83 -6.67 -16.82
CA ILE A 128 9.91 -6.07 -15.48
C ILE A 128 11.36 -5.87 -15.03
N GLU A 129 12.25 -6.72 -15.45
CA GLU A 129 13.70 -6.62 -15.19
C GLU A 129 14.27 -5.30 -15.72
N ASP A 130 13.82 -4.82 -16.87
CA ASP A 130 14.23 -3.53 -17.45
C ASP A 130 13.72 -2.33 -16.63
N VAL A 131 12.67 -2.51 -15.87
CA VAL A 131 12.18 -1.50 -14.93
C VAL A 131 13.01 -1.52 -13.65
N VAL A 132 13.23 -2.71 -13.08
CA VAL A 132 13.91 -2.90 -11.79
C VAL A 132 15.40 -2.55 -11.88
N CYS A 133 16.10 -2.95 -12.95
CA CYS A 133 17.53 -2.68 -13.12
C CYS A 133 17.91 -1.19 -13.10
N ARG A 134 16.96 -0.28 -13.23
CA ARG A 134 17.21 1.16 -13.16
C ARG A 134 17.60 1.66 -11.76
N PHE A 135 17.15 0.96 -10.72
CA PHE A 135 17.43 1.29 -9.32
C PHE A 135 18.06 0.13 -8.54
N ASP A 136 17.94 -1.07 -9.04
CA ASP A 136 18.56 -2.29 -8.54
C ASP A 136 19.26 -3.02 -9.71
N PRO A 137 20.46 -2.58 -10.12
CA PRO A 137 21.15 -3.14 -11.29
C PRO A 137 21.53 -4.61 -11.14
N GLN A 138 21.58 -5.14 -9.92
CA GLN A 138 21.88 -6.53 -9.62
C GLN A 138 20.61 -7.39 -9.49
N LEU A 139 19.43 -6.77 -9.60
CA LEU A 139 18.12 -7.43 -9.47
C LEU A 139 17.97 -8.20 -8.15
N LEU A 140 18.58 -7.70 -7.06
CA LEU A 140 18.55 -8.33 -5.75
C LEU A 140 17.12 -8.48 -5.23
N LEU A 141 16.27 -7.48 -5.51
CA LEU A 141 14.87 -7.47 -5.08
C LEU A 141 14.00 -8.51 -5.80
N LEU A 142 14.51 -9.12 -6.89
CA LEU A 142 13.85 -10.21 -7.59
C LEU A 142 14.31 -11.59 -7.11
N ASP A 143 15.29 -11.68 -6.22
CA ASP A 143 15.80 -12.94 -5.66
C ASP A 143 15.40 -13.10 -4.18
N LYS A 144 14.29 -13.80 -3.93
CA LYS A 144 13.81 -14.09 -2.58
C LYS A 144 14.82 -14.90 -1.73
N SER A 145 15.77 -15.60 -2.35
CA SER A 145 16.79 -16.37 -1.61
C SER A 145 17.76 -15.47 -0.86
N LEU A 146 17.87 -14.20 -1.27
CA LEU A 146 18.69 -13.18 -0.61
C LEU A 146 17.96 -12.46 0.54
N ALA A 147 16.73 -12.87 0.85
CA ALA A 147 15.96 -12.29 1.95
C ALA A 147 16.76 -12.28 3.25
N GLY A 148 16.89 -11.10 3.86
CA GLY A 148 17.63 -10.92 5.11
C GLY A 148 19.13 -10.72 4.97
N THR A 149 19.70 -10.82 3.78
CA THR A 149 21.08 -10.36 3.55
C THR A 149 21.17 -8.84 3.70
N SER A 150 22.35 -8.35 4.10
CA SER A 150 22.55 -6.90 4.23
C SER A 150 22.33 -6.17 2.92
N GLU A 151 22.80 -6.74 1.82
CA GLU A 151 22.67 -6.17 0.48
C GLU A 151 21.21 -6.03 0.05
N TYR A 152 20.39 -7.06 0.29
CA TYR A 152 18.95 -7.01 -0.01
C TYR A 152 18.25 -5.91 0.80
N LEU A 153 18.49 -5.92 2.12
CA LEU A 153 17.84 -4.96 3.03
C LEU A 153 18.30 -3.53 2.78
N GLU A 154 19.58 -3.32 2.49
CA GLU A 154 20.11 -2.02 2.11
C GLU A 154 19.46 -1.51 0.82
N THR A 155 19.44 -2.34 -0.23
CA THR A 155 18.80 -1.99 -1.51
C THR A 155 17.33 -1.62 -1.31
N PHE A 156 16.58 -2.43 -0.55
CA PHE A 156 15.17 -2.16 -0.27
C PHE A 156 14.96 -0.88 0.54
N ILE A 157 15.68 -0.71 1.63
CA ILE A 157 15.51 0.45 2.52
C ILE A 157 15.97 1.74 1.83
N ASP A 158 17.09 1.71 1.15
CA ASP A 158 17.67 2.88 0.50
C ASP A 158 16.82 3.35 -0.68
N TYR A 159 16.23 2.43 -1.43
CA TYR A 159 15.30 2.79 -2.51
C TYR A 159 14.12 3.63 -1.99
N TRP A 160 13.50 3.23 -0.88
CA TRP A 160 12.32 3.90 -0.34
C TRP A 160 12.62 5.13 0.52
N ASN A 161 13.81 5.22 1.08
CA ASN A 161 14.15 6.23 2.09
C ASN A 161 15.27 7.19 1.65
N GLY A 162 15.93 6.90 0.53
CA GLY A 162 17.11 7.59 0.05
C GLY A 162 18.41 6.85 0.40
N SER A 163 19.41 6.99 -0.47
CA SER A 163 20.71 6.33 -0.37
C SER A 163 21.37 6.56 1.01
N GLY A 164 21.94 5.50 1.58
CA GLY A 164 22.58 5.48 2.89
C GLY A 164 21.61 5.42 4.08
N SER A 165 20.31 5.32 3.85
CA SER A 165 19.33 5.24 4.95
C SER A 165 19.52 4.00 5.80
N TRP A 166 19.79 2.83 5.18
CA TRP A 166 20.08 1.59 5.91
C TRP A 166 21.31 1.75 6.83
N ALA A 167 22.39 2.31 6.32
CA ALA A 167 23.62 2.52 7.09
C ALA A 167 23.40 3.44 8.31
N GLN A 168 22.48 4.41 8.21
CA GLN A 168 22.17 5.35 9.29
C GLN A 168 21.21 4.77 10.36
N MET A 169 20.55 3.64 10.08
CA MET A 169 19.66 3.02 11.06
C MET A 169 20.46 2.41 12.23
N SER A 170 19.99 2.66 13.46
CA SER A 170 20.47 1.94 14.64
C SER A 170 20.09 0.47 14.60
N GLU A 171 20.75 -0.37 15.40
CA GLU A 171 20.40 -1.80 15.55
C GLU A 171 18.94 -1.98 15.97
N ALA A 172 18.44 -1.16 16.87
CA ALA A 172 17.04 -1.19 17.31
C ALA A 172 16.04 -0.89 16.20
N GLN A 173 16.42 -0.05 15.23
CA GLN A 173 15.60 0.25 14.05
C GLN A 173 15.70 -0.87 13.00
N ARG A 174 16.87 -1.49 12.82
CA ARG A 174 17.08 -2.60 11.88
C ARG A 174 16.42 -3.90 12.35
N ALA A 175 16.40 -4.17 13.64
CA ALA A 175 15.91 -5.43 14.20
C ALA A 175 14.51 -5.83 13.71
N PRO A 176 13.47 -4.98 13.71
CA PRO A 176 12.16 -5.35 13.17
C PRO A 176 12.17 -5.59 11.64
N VAL A 177 13.02 -4.89 10.88
CA VAL A 177 13.17 -5.08 9.44
C VAL A 177 13.80 -6.44 9.15
N ILE A 178 14.89 -6.77 9.86
CA ILE A 178 15.56 -8.08 9.76
C ILE A 178 14.60 -9.21 10.14
N LYS A 179 13.85 -9.04 11.23
CA LYS A 179 12.84 -10.02 11.65
C LYS A 179 11.77 -10.25 10.59
N GLY A 180 11.36 -9.21 9.87
CA GLY A 180 10.35 -9.26 8.80
C GLY A 180 10.90 -9.58 7.42
N ALA A 181 12.22 -9.78 7.27
CA ALA A 181 12.91 -9.81 5.99
C ALA A 181 12.33 -10.83 4.99
N SER A 182 12.00 -12.05 5.44
CA SER A 182 11.42 -13.08 4.58
C SER A 182 10.05 -12.68 4.04
N LYS A 183 9.21 -12.06 4.87
CA LYS A 183 7.89 -11.55 4.41
C LYS A 183 8.08 -10.38 3.47
N ILE A 184 8.98 -9.43 3.79
CA ILE A 184 9.28 -8.29 2.92
C ILE A 184 9.75 -8.79 1.54
N ALA A 185 10.67 -9.74 1.50
CA ALA A 185 11.20 -10.25 0.23
C ALA A 185 10.14 -10.99 -0.61
N ALA A 186 9.33 -11.83 0.04
CA ALA A 186 8.26 -12.53 -0.65
C ALA A 186 7.21 -11.54 -1.20
N GLU A 187 6.84 -10.55 -0.43
CA GLU A 187 5.89 -9.50 -0.78
C GLU A 187 6.40 -8.61 -1.92
N VAL A 188 7.67 -8.17 -1.84
CA VAL A 188 8.32 -7.38 -2.89
C VAL A 188 8.36 -8.16 -4.20
N PHE A 189 8.79 -9.42 -4.16
CA PHE A 189 8.80 -10.28 -5.35
C PHE A 189 7.41 -10.39 -5.97
N GLU A 190 6.38 -10.67 -5.18
CA GLU A 190 5.00 -10.81 -5.64
C GLU A 190 4.45 -9.53 -6.27
N VAL A 191 4.71 -8.37 -5.66
CA VAL A 191 4.23 -7.09 -6.17
C VAL A 191 4.98 -6.66 -7.41
N VAL A 192 6.30 -6.89 -7.45
CA VAL A 192 7.13 -6.54 -8.61
C VAL A 192 6.79 -7.42 -9.81
N THR A 193 6.57 -8.72 -9.59
CA THR A 193 6.26 -9.68 -10.66
C THR A 193 4.76 -9.78 -10.98
N ASP A 194 3.88 -9.01 -10.32
CA ASP A 194 2.46 -8.96 -10.67
C ASP A 194 2.28 -8.49 -12.12
N SER A 195 1.68 -9.31 -12.95
CA SER A 195 1.54 -9.08 -14.39
C SER A 195 0.29 -8.30 -14.80
N THR A 196 -0.42 -7.68 -13.83
CA THR A 196 -1.65 -6.92 -14.12
C THR A 196 -1.32 -5.71 -14.99
N PRO A 197 -1.81 -5.67 -16.25
CA PRO A 197 -1.51 -4.55 -17.13
C PRO A 197 -2.25 -3.27 -16.70
N HIS A 198 -1.65 -2.12 -16.98
CA HIS A 198 -2.16 -0.82 -16.53
C HIS A 198 -3.62 -0.56 -16.94
N HIS A 199 -4.03 -0.97 -18.15
CA HIS A 199 -5.37 -0.71 -18.66
C HIS A 199 -6.49 -1.40 -17.85
N VAL A 200 -6.18 -2.43 -17.06
CA VAL A 200 -7.16 -3.10 -16.18
C VAL A 200 -7.74 -2.13 -15.16
N TYR A 201 -6.93 -1.17 -14.69
CA TYR A 201 -7.38 -0.18 -13.72
C TYR A 201 -8.43 0.80 -14.27
N ALA A 202 -8.66 0.85 -15.59
CA ALA A 202 -9.76 1.61 -16.20
C ALA A 202 -11.15 1.08 -15.80
N ALA A 203 -11.22 -0.14 -15.26
CA ALA A 203 -12.46 -0.71 -14.73
C ALA A 203 -12.92 -0.04 -13.42
N LEU A 204 -12.03 0.66 -12.70
CA LEU A 204 -12.38 1.38 -11.47
C LEU A 204 -13.24 2.61 -11.82
N LYS A 205 -14.47 2.63 -11.30
CA LYS A 205 -15.44 3.72 -11.54
C LYS A 205 -15.69 4.57 -10.29
N GLN A 206 -15.20 4.11 -9.15
CA GLN A 206 -15.29 4.81 -7.87
C GLN A 206 -14.39 6.07 -7.90
N PRO A 207 -14.70 7.11 -7.10
CA PRO A 207 -13.79 8.22 -6.88
C PRO A 207 -12.44 7.72 -6.36
N VAL A 208 -11.35 8.10 -7.03
CA VAL A 208 -9.97 7.76 -6.65
C VAL A 208 -9.16 9.03 -6.46
N GLN A 209 -8.51 9.15 -5.30
CA GLN A 209 -7.48 10.16 -5.08
C GLN A 209 -6.13 9.48 -4.84
N ILE A 210 -5.10 9.94 -5.54
CA ILE A 210 -3.72 9.47 -5.39
C ILE A 210 -2.88 10.60 -4.80
N LEU A 211 -2.38 10.38 -3.59
CA LEU A 211 -1.44 11.27 -2.91
C LEU A 211 -0.02 10.84 -3.25
N HIS A 212 0.89 11.81 -3.41
CA HIS A 212 2.29 11.51 -3.70
C HIS A 212 3.23 12.55 -3.09
N GLY A 213 4.49 12.14 -2.87
CA GLY A 213 5.56 13.03 -2.38
C GLY A 213 6.26 13.78 -3.51
N THR A 214 6.85 14.95 -3.18
CA THR A 214 7.68 15.73 -4.12
C THR A 214 9.02 15.09 -4.43
N SER A 215 9.51 14.20 -3.55
CA SER A 215 10.84 13.59 -3.60
C SER A 215 10.78 12.06 -3.63
N SER A 216 9.68 11.51 -4.10
CA SER A 216 9.50 10.05 -4.24
C SER A 216 10.28 9.51 -5.44
N PRO A 217 10.61 8.20 -5.45
CA PRO A 217 11.27 7.56 -6.58
C PRO A 217 10.52 7.81 -7.90
N LYS A 218 11.29 7.95 -8.98
CA LYS A 218 10.72 8.26 -10.30
C LYS A 218 9.69 7.22 -10.76
N GLU A 219 9.98 5.94 -10.53
CA GLU A 219 9.09 4.84 -10.91
C GLU A 219 7.72 4.95 -10.22
N VAL A 220 7.71 5.37 -8.96
CA VAL A 220 6.48 5.59 -8.17
C VAL A 220 5.68 6.77 -8.74
N LEU A 221 6.36 7.86 -9.13
CA LEU A 221 5.71 9.00 -9.77
C LEU A 221 5.15 8.60 -11.16
N ASP A 222 5.87 7.79 -11.93
CA ASP A 222 5.39 7.26 -13.20
C ASP A 222 4.15 6.36 -13.00
N MET A 223 4.14 5.49 -11.98
CA MET A 223 2.96 4.67 -11.62
C MET A 223 1.75 5.53 -11.27
N LYS A 224 1.95 6.61 -10.51
CA LYS A 224 0.91 7.59 -10.19
C LYS A 224 0.37 8.23 -11.47
N ASP A 225 1.23 8.65 -12.41
CA ASP A 225 0.81 9.27 -13.67
C ASP A 225 0.02 8.28 -14.53
N ILE A 226 0.45 7.03 -14.61
CA ILE A 226 -0.25 5.95 -15.32
C ILE A 226 -1.64 5.72 -14.73
N LEU A 227 -1.74 5.57 -13.40
CA LEU A 227 -3.02 5.37 -12.74
C LEU A 227 -3.96 6.56 -12.96
N THR A 228 -3.43 7.79 -12.87
CA THR A 228 -4.21 9.01 -13.06
C THR A 228 -4.72 9.13 -14.51
N ALA A 229 -3.91 8.75 -15.49
CA ALA A 229 -4.32 8.74 -16.89
C ALA A 229 -5.31 7.61 -17.21
N THR A 230 -5.25 6.49 -16.47
CA THR A 230 -6.05 5.29 -16.74
C THR A 230 -7.41 5.31 -16.05
N ILE A 231 -7.46 5.80 -14.79
CA ILE A 231 -8.68 5.82 -13.99
C ILE A 231 -9.43 7.13 -14.23
N SER A 232 -10.55 7.05 -14.92
CA SER A 232 -11.37 8.23 -15.25
C SER A 232 -11.84 8.95 -13.98
N GLY A 233 -11.69 10.28 -13.96
CA GLY A 233 -12.11 11.12 -12.83
C GLY A 233 -11.21 11.01 -11.58
N SER A 234 -10.09 10.30 -11.66
CA SER A 234 -9.12 10.29 -10.56
C SER A 234 -8.48 11.67 -10.36
N THR A 235 -8.10 11.94 -9.11
CA THR A 235 -7.47 13.20 -8.71
C THR A 235 -6.13 12.94 -8.02
N THR A 236 -5.23 13.92 -8.02
CA THR A 236 -3.94 13.82 -7.32
C THR A 236 -3.76 14.95 -6.32
N ALA A 237 -2.94 14.71 -5.29
CA ALA A 237 -2.43 15.78 -4.42
C ALA A 237 -0.96 15.51 -4.09
N CYS A 238 -0.14 16.55 -4.25
CA CYS A 238 1.29 16.51 -4.00
C CYS A 238 1.60 16.99 -2.57
N ILE A 239 2.47 16.27 -1.88
CA ILE A 239 2.84 16.53 -0.48
C ILE A 239 4.37 16.63 -0.38
N PRO A 240 4.94 17.67 0.27
CA PRO A 240 6.39 17.77 0.43
C PRO A 240 6.99 16.54 1.13
N GLY A 241 8.05 15.96 0.52
CA GLY A 241 8.78 14.78 1.01
C GLY A 241 8.61 13.57 0.11
N GLY A 242 8.91 12.36 0.59
CA GLY A 242 9.01 11.14 -0.21
C GLY A 242 8.01 10.04 0.18
N HIS A 243 8.32 8.83 -0.30
CA HIS A 243 7.47 7.64 -0.15
C HIS A 243 7.07 7.33 1.30
N MET A 244 7.97 7.53 2.24
CA MET A 244 7.74 7.24 3.66
C MET A 244 7.11 8.40 4.45
N ASN A 245 6.56 9.42 3.79
CA ASN A 245 5.86 10.53 4.45
C ASN A 245 4.73 10.10 5.39
N PRO A 246 3.91 9.08 5.10
CA PRO A 246 2.88 8.62 6.03
C PRO A 246 3.43 8.27 7.43
N ILE A 247 4.73 7.97 7.52
CA ILE A 247 5.44 7.65 8.78
C ILE A 247 6.30 8.82 9.25
N ARG A 248 7.11 9.41 8.34
CA ARG A 248 8.13 10.42 8.70
C ARG A 248 7.54 11.82 8.86
N ASN A 249 6.53 12.15 8.07
CA ASN A 249 5.82 13.44 8.11
C ASN A 249 4.31 13.24 7.98
N PRO A 250 3.67 12.56 8.96
CA PRO A 250 2.27 12.14 8.85
C PRO A 250 1.25 13.29 8.88
N ILE A 251 1.60 14.47 9.38
CA ILE A 251 0.63 15.57 9.57
C ILE A 251 -0.01 16.00 8.25
N PRO A 252 0.74 16.42 7.20
CA PRO A 252 0.14 16.82 5.93
C PRO A 252 -0.49 15.64 5.18
N VAL A 253 0.06 14.43 5.30
CA VAL A 253 -0.53 13.23 4.68
C VAL A 253 -1.89 12.92 5.29
N ASN A 254 -1.97 12.84 6.62
CA ASN A 254 -3.22 12.57 7.33
C ASN A 254 -4.26 13.70 7.14
N ALA A 255 -3.83 14.95 6.94
CA ALA A 255 -4.74 16.05 6.62
C ALA A 255 -5.41 15.82 5.24
N ASN A 256 -4.69 15.33 4.24
CA ASN A 256 -5.26 15.01 2.93
C ASN A 256 -6.20 13.81 2.98
N PHE A 257 -5.85 12.74 3.68
CA PHE A 257 -6.76 11.61 3.92
C PHE A 257 -8.04 12.06 4.64
N ALA A 258 -7.92 12.85 5.71
CA ALA A 258 -9.07 13.36 6.45
C ALA A 258 -9.94 14.28 5.60
N LEU A 259 -9.34 15.11 4.73
CA LEU A 259 -10.07 15.96 3.79
C LEU A 259 -10.85 15.10 2.76
N PHE A 260 -10.25 14.03 2.25
CA PHE A 260 -10.94 13.10 1.35
C PHE A 260 -12.15 12.45 2.04
N LEU A 261 -11.97 11.94 3.25
CA LEU A 261 -13.07 11.36 4.05
C LEU A 261 -14.16 12.37 4.36
N LYS A 262 -13.78 13.63 4.68
CA LYS A 262 -14.73 14.72 4.89
C LYS A 262 -15.53 15.02 3.62
N ARG A 263 -14.86 15.15 2.46
CA ARG A 263 -15.52 15.42 1.16
C ARG A 263 -16.49 14.30 0.78
N TRP A 264 -16.12 13.04 1.06
CA TRP A 264 -17.03 11.92 0.88
C TRP A 264 -18.28 12.04 1.76
N ARG A 265 -18.10 12.27 3.06
CA ARG A 265 -19.21 12.45 4.01
C ARG A 265 -20.14 13.59 3.62
N ASP A 266 -19.57 14.69 3.14
CA ASP A 266 -20.34 15.90 2.78
C ASP A 266 -20.95 15.79 1.36
N GLY A 267 -20.87 14.62 0.69
CA GLY A 267 -21.44 14.38 -0.65
C GLY A 267 -20.70 15.09 -1.80
N ALA A 268 -19.48 15.59 -1.56
CA ALA A 268 -18.67 16.29 -2.55
C ALA A 268 -17.79 15.35 -3.41
N LEU A 269 -17.88 14.04 -3.18
CA LEU A 269 -17.26 12.97 -3.98
C LEU A 269 -18.37 11.99 -4.36
N THR A 270 -18.94 12.18 -5.54
CA THR A 270 -19.89 11.23 -6.14
C THR A 270 -19.19 10.41 -7.22
N PRO A 271 -19.63 9.15 -7.46
CA PRO A 271 -19.17 8.34 -8.59
C PRO A 271 -19.38 9.03 -9.93
#